data_f02e3669f57b774ea71753c41bc6b727
#
_entry.id   f02e3669f57b774ea71753c41bc6b727
#
_cell.length_a   1.000
_cell.length_b   1.000
_cell.length_c   1.000
_cell.angle_alpha   90.00
_cell.angle_beta   90.00
_cell.angle_gamma   90.00
#
_symmetry.space_group_name_H-M   'P 1'
#
loop_
_entity.id
_entity.type
_entity.pdbx_description
1 polymer ?
#
loop_
_entity_poly.entity_id
_entity_poly.type
_entity_poly.pdbx_seq_one_letter_code
_entity_poly.pdbx_strand_id
1 'polypeptide(L)'
;MSDMNTQMAERYKNNFLKEIEEQAEMGEWVKMCMQCGLCSGSCPTNFHTGWDHPPQEIFMLIRAGKREEVLNAQGMYMCTSCYNCYVRCPRKVPVTHVMHGIAEYAYRIGRAPKNQPSMHLSKTFWTNATKNGRVNEVQLTQSLYFKDGIGAGIKKAMEMQSVALGLVKAGRLNLLEAVGIAHKCKDVKGIHAMLAKAKELEAKNKAAKAGTTGKE
;
A
#
# COMPACT_ATOMS: atom_id res chain seq x y z
N MET A 1 18.46 -3.24 -5.18
CA MET A 1 17.16 -2.52 -5.37
C MET A 1 17.23 -1.44 -6.45
N SER A 2 18.35 -0.73 -6.65
CA SER A 2 18.56 0.19 -7.78
C SER A 2 18.49 -0.50 -9.15
N ASP A 3 18.93 -1.75 -9.21
CA ASP A 3 18.99 -2.57 -10.41
C ASP A 3 17.60 -2.86 -11.00
N MET A 4 16.61 -3.22 -10.18
CA MET A 4 15.25 -3.54 -10.65
C MET A 4 14.55 -2.31 -11.29
N ASN A 5 14.73 -1.12 -10.73
CA ASN A 5 14.16 0.09 -11.30
C ASN A 5 14.71 0.38 -12.70
N THR A 6 16.03 0.24 -12.87
CA THR A 6 16.71 0.42 -14.17
C THR A 6 16.26 -0.64 -15.17
N GLN A 7 16.23 -1.91 -14.76
CA GLN A 7 15.75 -3.01 -15.62
C GLN A 7 14.30 -2.80 -16.09
N MET A 8 13.41 -2.29 -15.24
CA MET A 8 12.04 -1.98 -15.65
C MET A 8 11.98 -0.83 -16.65
N ALA A 9 12.73 0.26 -16.44
CA ALA A 9 12.78 1.36 -17.39
C ALA A 9 13.29 0.93 -18.77
N GLU A 10 14.35 0.11 -18.81
CA GLU A 10 14.91 -0.44 -20.05
C GLU A 10 13.94 -1.41 -20.73
N ARG A 11 13.33 -2.33 -19.98
CA ARG A 11 12.38 -3.31 -20.50
C ARG A 11 11.23 -2.67 -21.26
N TYR A 12 10.69 -1.58 -20.76
CA TYR A 12 9.55 -0.88 -21.37
C TYR A 12 9.95 0.23 -22.34
N LYS A 13 11.26 0.42 -22.60
CA LYS A 13 11.76 1.47 -23.53
C LYS A 13 11.15 2.84 -23.26
N ASN A 14 11.04 3.19 -21.98
CA ASN A 14 10.41 4.41 -21.47
C ASN A 14 8.90 4.55 -21.78
N ASN A 15 8.22 3.48 -22.18
CA ASN A 15 6.75 3.49 -22.29
C ASN A 15 6.13 3.20 -20.92
N PHE A 16 6.00 4.26 -20.13
CA PHE A 16 5.53 4.15 -18.74
C PHE A 16 4.08 3.70 -18.62
N LEU A 17 3.22 4.07 -19.56
CA LEU A 17 1.85 3.58 -19.59
C LEU A 17 1.80 2.04 -19.69
N LYS A 18 2.57 1.47 -20.61
CA LYS A 18 2.66 0.01 -20.76
C LYS A 18 3.27 -0.65 -19.52
N GLU A 19 4.27 -0.03 -18.90
CA GLU A 19 4.87 -0.48 -17.66
C GLU A 19 3.80 -0.60 -16.54
N ILE A 20 2.96 0.41 -16.37
CA ILE A 20 1.89 0.41 -15.37
C ILE A 20 0.78 -0.60 -15.74
N GLU A 21 0.38 -0.69 -17.00
CA GLU A 21 -0.62 -1.66 -17.46
C GLU A 21 -0.24 -3.11 -17.11
N GLU A 22 1.03 -3.46 -17.22
CA GLU A 22 1.51 -4.82 -16.98
C GLU A 22 1.95 -5.09 -15.53
N GLN A 23 2.41 -4.08 -14.83
CA GLN A 23 3.07 -4.26 -13.52
C GLN A 23 2.24 -3.83 -12.32
N ALA A 24 1.33 -2.87 -12.48
CA ALA A 24 0.45 -2.42 -11.43
C ALA A 24 -0.90 -3.16 -11.45
N GLU A 25 -1.46 -3.42 -10.27
CA GLU A 25 -2.80 -3.99 -10.17
C GLU A 25 -3.82 -3.05 -10.80
N MET A 26 -4.67 -3.56 -11.70
CA MET A 26 -5.67 -2.79 -12.45
C MET A 26 -5.06 -1.64 -13.29
N GLY A 27 -3.76 -1.68 -13.59
CA GLY A 27 -3.08 -0.62 -14.35
C GLY A 27 -3.64 -0.40 -15.75
N GLU A 28 -4.20 -1.43 -16.38
CA GLU A 28 -4.85 -1.37 -17.68
C GLU A 28 -6.03 -0.39 -17.76
N TRP A 29 -6.64 -0.07 -16.60
CA TRP A 29 -7.74 0.88 -16.54
C TRP A 29 -7.31 2.34 -16.68
N VAL A 30 -6.03 2.66 -16.57
CA VAL A 30 -5.50 4.03 -16.72
C VAL A 30 -5.86 4.63 -18.09
N LYS A 31 -5.81 3.82 -19.15
CA LYS A 31 -6.16 4.25 -20.52
C LYS A 31 -7.65 4.61 -20.68
N MET A 32 -8.51 4.06 -19.82
CA MET A 32 -9.95 4.33 -19.87
C MET A 32 -10.34 5.68 -19.24
N CYS A 33 -9.41 6.35 -18.57
CA CYS A 33 -9.65 7.61 -17.90
C CYS A 33 -9.91 8.75 -18.88
N MET A 34 -11.06 9.42 -18.75
CA MET A 34 -11.44 10.58 -19.59
C MET A 34 -11.04 11.93 -18.98
N GLN A 35 -10.30 11.94 -17.92
CA GLN A 35 -9.77 13.16 -17.26
C GLN A 35 -10.83 14.16 -16.76
N CYS A 36 -12.00 13.69 -16.33
CA CYS A 36 -13.11 14.54 -15.89
C CYS A 36 -12.94 15.20 -14.50
N GLY A 37 -11.92 14.79 -13.74
CA GLY A 37 -11.59 15.37 -12.43
C GLY A 37 -12.47 14.94 -11.25
N LEU A 38 -13.54 14.17 -11.45
CA LEU A 38 -14.47 13.78 -10.37
C LEU A 38 -13.78 12.99 -9.26
N CYS A 39 -12.79 12.17 -9.57
CA CYS A 39 -12.02 11.42 -8.57
C CYS A 39 -11.23 12.34 -7.65
N SER A 40 -10.59 13.37 -8.18
CA SER A 40 -9.83 14.36 -7.41
C SER A 40 -10.76 15.30 -6.62
N GLY A 41 -11.84 15.77 -7.24
CA GLY A 41 -12.82 16.63 -6.58
C GLY A 41 -13.64 15.95 -5.49
N SER A 42 -13.73 14.61 -5.48
CA SER A 42 -14.43 13.85 -4.44
C SER A 42 -13.52 13.24 -3.37
N CYS A 43 -12.21 13.41 -3.52
CA CYS A 43 -11.25 12.82 -2.61
C CYS A 43 -11.15 13.62 -1.30
N PRO A 44 -11.53 13.05 -0.15
CA PRO A 44 -11.48 13.78 1.12
C PRO A 44 -10.06 14.15 1.54
N THR A 45 -9.07 13.37 1.16
CA THR A 45 -7.69 13.63 1.52
C THR A 45 -7.01 14.67 0.63
N ASN A 46 -7.47 14.84 -0.62
CA ASN A 46 -6.90 15.80 -1.56
C ASN A 46 -6.91 17.25 -1.03
N PHE A 47 -8.00 17.64 -0.35
CA PHE A 47 -8.18 19.01 0.16
C PHE A 47 -7.48 19.28 1.50
N HIS A 48 -7.19 18.23 2.29
CA HIS A 48 -6.73 18.37 3.66
C HIS A 48 -5.26 18.02 3.88
N THR A 49 -4.66 17.25 2.98
CA THR A 49 -3.31 16.72 3.18
C THR A 49 -2.25 17.31 2.27
N GLY A 50 -2.64 18.24 1.37
CA GLY A 50 -1.69 18.85 0.43
C GLY A 50 -1.05 17.82 -0.49
N TRP A 51 -1.86 16.99 -1.12
CA TRP A 51 -1.36 16.04 -2.12
C TRP A 51 -0.55 16.78 -3.18
N ASP A 52 0.64 16.26 -3.46
CA ASP A 52 1.45 16.72 -4.57
C ASP A 52 0.76 16.48 -5.92
N HIS A 53 0.13 15.29 -6.08
CA HIS A 53 -0.58 14.90 -7.28
C HIS A 53 -1.87 14.14 -6.93
N PRO A 54 -3.04 14.75 -7.13
CA PRO A 54 -4.34 14.09 -6.93
C PRO A 54 -4.58 12.97 -7.95
N PRO A 55 -5.54 12.05 -7.72
CA PRO A 55 -5.73 10.86 -8.54
C PRO A 55 -5.84 11.12 -10.05
N GLN A 56 -6.57 12.16 -10.47
CA GLN A 56 -6.68 12.52 -11.89
C GLN A 56 -5.31 12.88 -12.48
N GLU A 57 -4.51 13.62 -11.74
CA GLU A 57 -3.20 14.09 -12.21
C GLU A 57 -2.21 12.92 -12.32
N ILE A 58 -2.22 11.98 -11.35
CA ILE A 58 -1.44 10.73 -11.46
C ILE A 58 -1.77 9.99 -12.77
N PHE A 59 -3.04 9.85 -13.11
CA PHE A 59 -3.45 9.21 -14.36
C PHE A 59 -2.99 9.98 -15.60
N MET A 60 -3.02 11.31 -15.55
CA MET A 60 -2.50 12.17 -16.61
C MET A 60 -1.00 11.99 -16.78
N LEU A 61 -0.23 12.04 -15.69
CA LEU A 61 1.22 11.88 -15.70
C LEU A 61 1.66 10.50 -16.21
N ILE A 62 0.93 9.42 -15.86
CA ILE A 62 1.20 8.08 -16.41
C ILE A 62 1.05 8.09 -17.95
N ARG A 63 -0.04 8.66 -18.45
CA ARG A 63 -0.30 8.73 -19.90
C ARG A 63 0.66 9.65 -20.63
N ALA A 64 1.18 10.67 -19.93
CA ALA A 64 2.22 11.57 -20.45
C ALA A 64 3.64 10.97 -20.36
N GLY A 65 3.79 9.74 -19.84
CA GLY A 65 5.10 9.09 -19.68
C GLY A 65 5.99 9.67 -18.58
N LYS A 66 5.43 10.45 -17.66
CA LYS A 66 6.15 11.12 -16.58
C LYS A 66 6.48 10.17 -15.42
N ARG A 67 7.30 9.17 -15.69
CA ARG A 67 7.62 8.07 -14.79
C ARG A 67 8.15 8.53 -13.44
N GLU A 68 9.13 9.43 -13.45
CA GLU A 68 9.79 9.89 -12.22
C GLU A 68 8.85 10.71 -11.33
N GLU A 69 8.00 11.54 -11.92
CA GLU A 69 7.02 12.35 -11.20
C GLU A 69 6.01 11.43 -10.47
N VAL A 70 5.49 10.42 -11.16
CA VAL A 70 4.52 9.48 -10.57
C VAL A 70 5.16 8.60 -9.48
N LEU A 71 6.35 8.04 -9.73
CA LEU A 71 6.99 7.14 -8.75
C LEU A 71 7.48 7.86 -7.49
N ASN A 72 7.70 9.17 -7.57
CA ASN A 72 8.06 10.00 -6.42
C ASN A 72 6.84 10.62 -5.73
N ALA A 73 5.65 10.54 -6.34
CA ALA A 73 4.43 11.12 -5.80
C ALA A 73 4.08 10.51 -4.44
N GLN A 74 3.77 11.37 -3.47
CA GLN A 74 3.36 10.92 -2.13
C GLN A 74 1.86 10.71 -2.01
N GLY A 75 1.07 11.38 -2.85
CA GLY A 75 -0.39 11.36 -2.79
C GLY A 75 -1.00 9.96 -2.85
N MET A 76 -0.43 9.03 -3.64
CA MET A 76 -0.94 7.67 -3.71
C MET A 76 -0.85 6.90 -2.38
N TYR A 77 0.13 7.25 -1.51
CA TYR A 77 0.29 6.64 -0.17
C TYR A 77 -0.64 7.25 0.88
N MET A 78 -1.29 8.36 0.57
CA MET A 78 -2.26 9.03 1.45
C MET A 78 -3.70 8.53 1.25
N CYS A 79 -3.91 7.60 0.33
CA CYS A 79 -5.21 7.03 0.03
C CYS A 79 -5.78 6.27 1.24
N THR A 80 -6.96 6.69 1.72
CA THR A 80 -7.68 6.08 2.86
C THR A 80 -8.65 4.97 2.44
N SER A 81 -8.65 4.56 1.19
CA SER A 81 -9.55 3.52 0.66
C SER A 81 -11.05 3.81 0.86
N CYS A 82 -11.45 5.08 0.79
CA CYS A 82 -12.87 5.46 0.97
C CYS A 82 -13.75 5.15 -0.25
N TYR A 83 -13.17 4.77 -1.39
CA TYR A 83 -13.83 4.40 -2.66
C TYR A 83 -14.69 5.50 -3.32
N ASN A 84 -14.75 6.72 -2.81
CA ASN A 84 -15.53 7.80 -3.43
C ASN A 84 -15.15 8.04 -4.90
N CYS A 85 -13.86 7.99 -5.22
CA CYS A 85 -13.35 8.14 -6.57
C CYS A 85 -13.84 7.03 -7.52
N TYR A 86 -14.00 5.81 -7.02
CA TYR A 86 -14.51 4.68 -7.79
C TYR A 86 -16.01 4.82 -8.08
N VAL A 87 -16.81 5.07 -7.04
CA VAL A 87 -18.27 5.18 -7.16
C VAL A 87 -18.69 6.33 -8.09
N ARG A 88 -17.95 7.44 -8.05
CA ARG A 88 -18.26 8.64 -8.85
C ARG A 88 -17.68 8.64 -10.26
N CYS A 89 -16.86 7.64 -10.59
CA CYS A 89 -16.24 7.58 -11.91
C CYS A 89 -17.25 7.22 -13.01
N PRO A 90 -17.50 8.08 -14.01
CA PRO A 90 -18.45 7.80 -15.10
C PRO A 90 -17.97 6.67 -16.01
N ARG A 91 -16.66 6.42 -16.05
CA ARG A 91 -16.04 5.31 -16.81
C ARG A 91 -15.85 4.06 -15.97
N LYS A 92 -16.30 4.05 -14.70
CA LYS A 92 -16.16 2.93 -13.75
C LYS A 92 -14.71 2.45 -13.58
N VAL A 93 -13.75 3.35 -13.75
CA VAL A 93 -12.34 3.07 -13.50
C VAL A 93 -12.16 2.79 -12.00
N PRO A 94 -11.53 1.66 -11.62
CA PRO A 94 -11.28 1.31 -10.22
C PRO A 94 -10.12 2.14 -9.63
N VAL A 95 -10.30 3.47 -9.56
CA VAL A 95 -9.25 4.45 -9.22
C VAL A 95 -8.50 4.10 -7.94
N THR A 96 -9.22 3.67 -6.89
CA THR A 96 -8.61 3.28 -5.61
C THR A 96 -7.63 2.11 -5.79
N HIS A 97 -8.03 1.07 -6.52
CA HIS A 97 -7.19 -0.11 -6.77
C HIS A 97 -5.98 0.25 -7.63
N VAL A 98 -6.18 1.05 -8.68
CA VAL A 98 -5.05 1.53 -9.52
C VAL A 98 -4.05 2.33 -8.69
N MET A 99 -4.50 3.24 -7.83
CA MET A 99 -3.62 4.02 -6.94
C MET A 99 -2.81 3.11 -6.01
N HIS A 100 -3.45 2.09 -5.42
CA HIS A 100 -2.75 1.11 -4.58
C HIS A 100 -1.79 0.24 -5.39
N GLY A 101 -2.19 -0.16 -6.60
CA GLY A 101 -1.34 -0.95 -7.49
C GLY A 101 -0.06 -0.20 -7.89
N ILE A 102 -0.17 1.10 -8.17
CA ILE A 102 1.00 1.95 -8.47
C ILE A 102 1.89 2.11 -7.23
N ALA A 103 1.30 2.33 -6.05
CA ALA A 103 2.04 2.45 -4.80
C ALA A 103 2.79 1.15 -4.46
N GLU A 104 2.15 0.00 -4.63
CA GLU A 104 2.78 -1.31 -4.44
C GLU A 104 3.89 -1.55 -5.47
N TYR A 105 3.65 -1.21 -6.73
CA TYR A 105 4.65 -1.29 -7.77
C TYR A 105 5.88 -0.42 -7.45
N ALA A 106 5.69 0.85 -7.08
CA ALA A 106 6.77 1.74 -6.68
C ALA A 106 7.56 1.20 -5.48
N TYR A 107 6.88 0.59 -4.52
CA TYR A 107 7.53 -0.09 -3.39
C TYR A 107 8.38 -1.28 -3.85
N ARG A 108 7.85 -2.13 -4.72
CA ARG A 108 8.51 -3.34 -5.23
C ARG A 108 9.80 -3.03 -5.99
N ILE A 109 9.81 -1.94 -6.77
CA ILE A 109 11.01 -1.48 -7.49
C ILE A 109 11.94 -0.59 -6.65
N GLY A 110 11.62 -0.39 -5.36
CA GLY A 110 12.45 0.38 -4.43
C GLY A 110 12.38 1.90 -4.56
N ARG A 111 11.31 2.42 -5.18
CA ARG A 111 11.08 3.86 -5.37
C ARG A 111 10.17 4.49 -4.31
N ALA A 112 9.52 3.67 -3.48
CA ALA A 112 8.66 4.19 -2.42
C ALA A 112 9.44 5.07 -1.43
N PRO A 113 8.87 6.21 -0.98
CA PRO A 113 9.50 7.07 0.01
C PRO A 113 9.78 6.31 1.31
N LYS A 114 11.01 6.42 1.84
CA LYS A 114 11.47 5.60 2.98
C LYS A 114 10.70 5.84 4.28
N ASN A 115 10.13 7.04 4.45
CA ASN A 115 9.51 7.48 5.71
C ASN A 115 7.97 7.54 5.66
N GLN A 116 7.32 6.84 4.72
CA GLN A 116 5.86 6.84 4.65
C GLN A 116 5.24 6.04 5.81
N PRO A 117 4.43 6.68 6.68
CA PRO A 117 3.79 6.00 7.81
C PRO A 117 2.89 4.84 7.37
N SER A 118 2.16 5.01 6.26
CA SER A 118 1.28 3.98 5.68
C SER A 118 2.03 2.72 5.26
N MET A 119 3.23 2.86 4.69
CA MET A 119 4.07 1.72 4.31
C MET A 119 4.60 0.97 5.52
N HIS A 120 5.01 1.70 6.56
CA HIS A 120 5.44 1.09 7.81
C HIS A 120 4.29 0.34 8.48
N LEU A 121 3.11 0.95 8.54
CA LEU A 121 1.90 0.32 9.07
C LEU A 121 1.57 -0.96 8.31
N SER A 122 1.53 -0.93 6.98
CA SER A 122 1.23 -2.09 6.14
C SER A 122 2.22 -3.24 6.36
N LYS A 123 3.52 -2.94 6.41
CA LYS A 123 4.57 -3.92 6.67
C LYS A 123 4.42 -4.54 8.07
N THR A 124 4.19 -3.71 9.07
CA THR A 124 4.03 -4.18 10.45
C THR A 124 2.75 -5.00 10.61
N PHE A 125 1.66 -4.54 9.99
CA PHE A 125 0.38 -5.25 9.96
C PHE A 125 0.54 -6.65 9.33
N TRP A 126 1.17 -6.72 8.17
CA TRP A 126 1.45 -7.98 7.49
C TRP A 126 2.31 -8.92 8.33
N THR A 127 3.41 -8.42 8.90
CA THR A 127 4.31 -9.21 9.75
C THR A 127 3.60 -9.73 10.99
N ASN A 128 2.77 -8.89 11.62
CA ASN A 128 2.00 -9.26 12.80
C ASN A 128 0.94 -10.33 12.46
N ALA A 129 0.18 -10.12 11.37
CA ALA A 129 -0.84 -11.05 10.91
C ALA A 129 -0.24 -12.42 10.55
N THR A 130 0.87 -12.44 9.83
CA THR A 130 1.53 -13.70 9.43
C THR A 130 2.15 -14.43 10.61
N LYS A 131 2.73 -13.71 11.57
CA LYS A 131 3.37 -14.30 12.75
C LYS A 131 2.36 -14.92 13.73
N ASN A 132 1.22 -14.26 13.93
CA ASN A 132 0.25 -14.63 14.93
C ASN A 132 -0.99 -15.36 14.35
N GLY A 133 -1.14 -15.36 13.01
CA GLY A 133 -2.34 -15.83 12.31
C GLY A 133 -3.54 -14.87 12.41
N ARG A 134 -3.39 -13.79 13.19
CA ARG A 134 -4.33 -12.68 13.37
C ARG A 134 -3.55 -11.43 13.75
N VAL A 135 -4.15 -10.28 13.54
CA VAL A 135 -3.55 -9.03 14.00
C VAL A 135 -3.68 -8.91 15.51
N ASN A 136 -2.56 -8.60 16.17
CA ASN A 136 -2.52 -8.21 17.57
C ASN A 136 -2.38 -6.68 17.61
N GLU A 137 -3.44 -6.00 18.04
CA GLU A 137 -3.53 -4.53 18.03
C GLU A 137 -2.49 -3.90 18.96
N VAL A 138 -2.20 -4.53 20.08
CA VAL A 138 -1.23 -4.01 21.05
C VAL A 138 0.19 -4.05 20.47
N GLN A 139 0.59 -5.17 19.87
CA GLN A 139 1.89 -5.29 19.21
C GLN A 139 2.01 -4.35 18.01
N LEU A 140 0.92 -4.20 17.25
CA LEU A 140 0.87 -3.27 16.13
C LEU A 140 1.09 -1.83 16.60
N THR A 141 0.35 -1.42 17.63
CA THR A 141 0.46 -0.09 18.24
C THR A 141 1.85 0.16 18.80
N GLN A 142 2.41 -0.79 19.56
CA GLN A 142 3.78 -0.69 20.07
C GLN A 142 4.79 -0.46 18.95
N SER A 143 4.74 -1.22 17.87
CA SER A 143 5.68 -1.08 16.75
C SER A 143 5.57 0.28 16.04
N LEU A 144 4.38 0.89 16.00
CA LEU A 144 4.16 2.22 15.46
C LEU A 144 4.71 3.33 16.36
N TYR A 145 4.48 3.19 17.69
CA TYR A 145 4.94 4.20 18.64
C TYR A 145 6.46 4.22 18.79
N PHE A 146 7.09 3.05 18.83
CA PHE A 146 8.53 2.91 19.02
C PHE A 146 9.36 2.93 17.74
N LYS A 147 8.72 3.19 16.58
CA LYS A 147 9.41 3.30 15.28
C LYS A 147 10.57 4.31 15.30
N ASP A 148 10.35 5.47 15.94
CA ASP A 148 11.28 6.59 15.97
C ASP A 148 12.21 6.57 17.19
N GLY A 149 12.24 5.45 17.92
CA GLY A 149 13.04 5.26 19.12
C GLY A 149 12.23 5.25 20.43
N ILE A 150 12.84 4.76 21.49
CA ILE A 150 12.18 4.55 22.79
C ILE A 150 11.67 5.86 23.41
N GLY A 151 12.49 6.93 23.36
CA GLY A 151 12.12 8.23 23.95
C GLY A 151 10.93 8.87 23.24
N ALA A 152 10.92 8.85 21.91
CA ALA A 152 9.80 9.34 21.11
C ALA A 152 8.53 8.51 21.33
N GLY A 153 8.67 7.20 21.47
CA GLY A 153 7.57 6.28 21.77
C GLY A 153 6.92 6.56 23.11
N ILE A 154 7.71 6.79 24.16
CA ILE A 154 7.21 7.13 25.51
C ILE A 154 6.45 8.47 25.47
N LYS A 155 6.99 9.49 24.79
CA LYS A 155 6.31 10.78 24.64
C LYS A 155 4.94 10.63 23.96
N LYS A 156 4.88 9.93 22.85
CA LYS A 156 3.60 9.63 22.14
C LYS A 156 2.63 8.84 23.02
N ALA A 157 3.12 7.87 23.80
CA ALA A 157 2.30 7.08 24.71
C ALA A 157 1.71 7.94 25.84
N MET A 158 2.48 8.90 26.38
CA MET A 158 1.99 9.85 27.38
C MET A 158 0.93 10.80 26.83
N GLU A 159 1.09 11.29 25.59
CA GLU A 159 0.09 12.13 24.90
C GLU A 159 -1.24 11.39 24.72
N MET A 160 -1.20 10.06 24.53
CA MET A 160 -2.37 9.22 24.31
C MET A 160 -2.87 8.45 25.54
N GLN A 161 -2.35 8.77 26.76
CA GLN A 161 -2.69 8.02 27.97
C GLN A 161 -4.19 8.01 28.30
N SER A 162 -4.90 9.09 28.03
CA SER A 162 -6.36 9.17 28.26
C SER A 162 -7.14 8.18 27.39
N VAL A 163 -6.71 8.02 26.14
CA VAL A 163 -7.29 7.05 25.20
C VAL A 163 -6.95 5.62 25.62
N ALA A 164 -5.70 5.38 26.03
CA ALA A 164 -5.25 4.07 26.50
C ALA A 164 -6.03 3.62 27.76
N LEU A 165 -6.20 4.52 28.73
CA LEU A 165 -7.02 4.26 29.94
C LEU A 165 -8.50 4.02 29.57
N GLY A 166 -9.05 4.75 28.61
CA GLY A 166 -10.40 4.52 28.09
C GLY A 166 -10.57 3.13 27.49
N LEU A 167 -9.59 2.68 26.71
CA LEU A 167 -9.60 1.36 26.09
C LEU A 167 -9.45 0.22 27.11
N VAL A 168 -8.62 0.42 28.14
CA VAL A 168 -8.50 -0.54 29.26
C VAL A 168 -9.82 -0.65 30.02
N LYS A 169 -10.44 0.49 30.39
CA LYS A 169 -11.74 0.51 31.05
C LYS A 169 -12.85 -0.13 30.23
N ALA A 170 -12.79 0.01 28.90
CA ALA A 170 -13.73 -0.62 27.98
C ALA A 170 -13.45 -2.12 27.73
N GLY A 171 -12.44 -2.70 28.37
CA GLY A 171 -12.04 -4.11 28.19
C GLY A 171 -11.48 -4.42 26.77
N ARG A 172 -11.09 -3.39 26.03
CA ARG A 172 -10.56 -3.55 24.66
C ARG A 172 -9.05 -3.70 24.59
N LEU A 173 -8.32 -3.32 25.64
CA LEU A 173 -6.89 -3.57 25.78
C LEU A 173 -6.68 -4.63 26.85
N ASN A 174 -6.19 -5.78 26.42
CA ASN A 174 -5.76 -6.84 27.33
C ASN A 174 -4.26 -6.68 27.61
N LEU A 175 -3.89 -6.32 28.83
CA LEU A 175 -2.48 -6.12 29.19
C LEU A 175 -1.63 -7.39 29.00
N LEU A 176 -2.23 -8.58 29.10
CA LEU A 176 -1.53 -9.85 28.84
C LEU A 176 -1.07 -9.97 27.39
N GLU A 177 -1.79 -9.35 26.46
CA GLU A 177 -1.39 -9.28 25.06
C GLU A 177 -0.18 -8.35 24.83
N ALA A 178 0.01 -7.33 25.68
CA ALA A 178 1.16 -6.44 25.62
C ALA A 178 2.47 -7.16 25.98
N VAL A 179 2.40 -8.15 26.87
CA VAL A 179 3.56 -8.95 27.31
C VAL A 179 3.87 -10.14 26.38
N GLY A 180 3.18 -10.23 25.24
CA GLY A 180 3.46 -11.26 24.23
C GLY A 180 2.68 -12.58 24.43
N ILE A 181 1.79 -12.63 25.43
CA ILE A 181 0.84 -13.74 25.62
C ILE A 181 -0.37 -13.45 24.71
N ALA A 182 -0.10 -13.28 23.42
CA ALA A 182 -1.14 -13.02 22.44
C ALA A 182 -1.92 -14.30 22.16
N HIS A 183 -3.23 -14.17 21.98
CA HIS A 183 -4.03 -15.22 21.37
C HIS A 183 -3.56 -15.44 19.93
N LYS A 184 -2.68 -16.41 19.74
CA LYS A 184 -2.29 -16.86 18.40
C LYS A 184 -3.42 -17.69 17.81
N CYS A 185 -3.56 -17.63 16.50
CA CYS A 185 -4.42 -18.56 15.78
C CYS A 185 -3.98 -20.00 16.06
N LYS A 186 -4.92 -20.94 16.18
CA LYS A 186 -4.61 -22.35 16.45
C LYS A 186 -3.78 -22.99 15.34
N ASP A 187 -3.99 -22.57 14.10
CA ASP A 187 -3.29 -23.10 12.92
C ASP A 187 -2.49 -22.03 12.17
N VAL A 188 -1.44 -21.52 12.80
CA VAL A 188 -0.47 -20.63 12.14
C VAL A 188 0.34 -21.37 11.07
N LYS A 189 0.55 -22.69 11.23
CA LYS A 189 1.28 -23.50 10.22
C LYS A 189 0.51 -23.59 8.92
N GLY A 190 -0.82 -23.79 8.98
CA GLY A 190 -1.68 -23.79 7.79
C GLY A 190 -1.64 -22.46 7.05
N ILE A 191 -1.63 -21.34 7.77
CA ILE A 191 -1.48 -20.00 7.16
C ILE A 191 -0.15 -19.88 6.42
N HIS A 192 0.96 -20.32 7.03
CA HIS A 192 2.27 -20.29 6.37
C HIS A 192 2.32 -21.19 5.12
N ALA A 193 1.68 -22.35 5.17
CA ALA A 193 1.58 -23.24 4.01
C ALA A 193 0.77 -22.60 2.86
N MET A 194 -0.36 -21.95 3.18
CA MET A 194 -1.14 -21.19 2.20
C MET A 194 -0.34 -20.05 1.57
N LEU A 195 0.40 -19.28 2.38
CA LEU A 195 1.24 -18.19 1.89
C LEU A 195 2.39 -18.68 1.02
N ALA A 196 3.01 -19.82 1.37
CA ALA A 196 4.04 -20.43 0.55
C ALA A 196 3.49 -20.87 -0.81
N LYS A 197 2.29 -21.50 -0.81
CA LYS A 197 1.62 -21.92 -2.04
C LYS A 197 1.19 -20.73 -2.90
N ALA A 198 0.69 -19.66 -2.30
CA ALA A 198 0.35 -18.43 -3.01
C ALA A 198 1.56 -17.82 -3.72
N LYS A 199 2.71 -17.74 -3.05
CA LYS A 199 3.97 -17.27 -3.65
C LYS A 199 4.45 -18.15 -4.82
N GLU A 200 4.32 -19.47 -4.70
CA GLU A 200 4.64 -20.40 -5.79
C GLU A 200 3.75 -20.15 -7.02
N LEU A 201 2.44 -20.01 -6.81
CA LEU A 201 1.48 -19.74 -7.88
C LEU A 201 1.72 -18.37 -8.52
N GLU A 202 2.03 -17.35 -7.72
CA GLU A 202 2.36 -16.02 -8.22
C GLU A 202 3.62 -16.04 -9.09
N ALA A 203 4.66 -16.77 -8.67
CA ALA A 203 5.87 -16.95 -9.46
C ALA A 203 5.59 -17.66 -10.79
N LYS A 204 4.76 -18.71 -10.78
CA LYS A 204 4.34 -19.41 -12.01
C LYS A 204 3.55 -18.49 -12.94
N ASN A 205 2.62 -17.70 -12.42
CA ASN A 205 1.83 -16.76 -13.22
C ASN A 205 2.68 -15.64 -13.82
N LYS A 206 3.68 -15.13 -13.07
CA LYS A 206 4.65 -14.15 -13.59
C LYS A 206 5.50 -14.74 -14.71
N ALA A 207 5.97 -15.98 -14.56
CA ALA A 207 6.73 -16.66 -15.60
C ALA A 207 5.89 -16.92 -16.86
N ALA A 208 4.63 -17.34 -16.70
CA ALA A 208 3.71 -17.53 -17.83
C ALA A 208 3.43 -16.23 -18.60
N LYS A 209 3.17 -15.12 -17.89
CA LYS A 209 2.99 -13.80 -18.51
C LYS A 209 4.24 -13.31 -19.23
N ALA A 210 5.44 -13.57 -18.69
CA ALA A 210 6.71 -13.20 -19.33
C ALA A 210 6.96 -13.98 -20.64
N GLY A 211 6.49 -15.23 -20.72
CA GLY A 211 6.61 -16.06 -21.93
C GLY A 211 5.64 -15.68 -23.06
N THR A 212 4.54 -14.97 -22.73
CA THR A 212 3.52 -14.58 -23.74
C THR A 212 3.86 -13.25 -24.41
N THR A 213 4.63 -12.38 -23.78
CA THR A 213 5.05 -11.06 -24.31
C THR A 213 6.24 -11.13 -25.29
N GLY A 214 6.78 -12.31 -25.58
CA GLY A 214 7.87 -12.50 -26.54
C GLY A 214 7.44 -12.93 -27.94
N LYS A 215 6.14 -12.88 -28.26
CA LYS A 215 5.59 -13.35 -29.55
C LYS A 215 4.77 -12.29 -30.32
N GLU A 216 4.98 -11.00 -30.06
CA GLU A 216 4.47 -9.92 -30.91
C GLU A 216 5.59 -8.99 -31.37
#